data_702e07ed1eb4476e8a12a4cb1d3260e2
#
_entry.id   702e07ed1eb4476e8a12a4cb1d3260e2
#
_cell.length_a   1.000
_cell.length_b   1.000
_cell.length_c   1.000
_cell.angle_alpha   90.00
_cell.angle_beta   90.00
_cell.angle_gamma   90.00
#
_symmetry.space_group_name_H-M   'P 1'
#
loop_
_entity.id
_entity.type
_entity.pdbx_description
1 polymer ?
#
loop_
_entity_poly.entity_id
_entity_poly.type
_entity_poly.pdbx_seq_one_letter_code
_entity_poly.pdbx_strand_id
1 'polypeptide(L)'
;MDNRIHQTAEEFLSWVEIAPYVPDSSGSHVVVQDPKDPIIPEPTEPDQYVDLWYAMMNYNRDIYLKGQQDLDCEYAYEKPSFKMKDYGLESEVFAVITIPSMELEMPIYLGATYQHMADGAAQLSQTSIPMGGTNTNAVIAGHRGWGGASYFRYIDQLQPGDEVIITNLWEELHYEVSEIQIIQPNEVEKILIQPGRELITLLTCHPYASGGRQRYLVICERIPYEPDSEFNHP
;
A
#
# COMPACT_ATOMS: atom_id res chain seq x y z
N MET A 1 22.88 -17.33 -9.13
CA MET A 1 22.46 -16.07 -9.81
C MET A 1 21.53 -15.39 -8.86
N ASP A 2 22.02 -14.31 -8.28
CA ASP A 2 21.31 -13.56 -7.24
C ASP A 2 20.28 -12.67 -7.94
N ASN A 3 19.03 -13.15 -8.02
CA ASN A 3 17.94 -12.40 -8.60
C ASN A 3 17.34 -11.54 -7.49
N ARG A 4 18.09 -10.53 -7.05
CA ARG A 4 17.55 -9.49 -6.17
C ARG A 4 16.58 -8.68 -6.96
N ILE A 5 15.31 -8.74 -6.57
CA ILE A 5 14.34 -7.72 -6.97
C ILE A 5 14.72 -6.48 -6.16
N HIS A 6 15.66 -5.69 -6.67
CA HIS A 6 16.06 -4.43 -6.09
C HIS A 6 15.45 -3.33 -6.95
N GLN A 7 14.25 -2.94 -6.60
CA GLN A 7 13.75 -1.67 -7.03
C GLN A 7 13.77 -0.76 -5.82
N THR A 8 14.74 0.14 -5.77
CA THR A 8 14.86 1.11 -4.69
C THR A 8 13.81 2.21 -4.83
N ALA A 9 13.46 2.89 -3.74
CA ALA A 9 12.59 4.05 -3.80
C ALA A 9 13.12 5.12 -4.77
N GLU A 10 14.44 5.32 -4.83
CA GLU A 10 15.08 6.22 -5.79
C GLU A 10 14.91 5.75 -7.24
N GLU A 11 15.05 4.45 -7.52
CA GLU A 11 14.81 3.87 -8.84
C GLU A 11 13.34 3.99 -9.24
N PHE A 12 12.41 3.72 -8.32
CA PHE A 12 10.99 3.92 -8.57
C PHE A 12 10.67 5.36 -8.96
N LEU A 13 11.13 6.34 -8.21
CA LEU A 13 10.93 7.76 -8.50
C LEU A 13 11.62 8.20 -9.80
N SER A 14 12.74 7.55 -10.18
CA SER A 14 13.42 7.84 -11.45
C SER A 14 12.73 7.27 -12.70
N TRP A 15 11.89 6.25 -12.55
CA TRP A 15 11.15 5.62 -13.64
C TRP A 15 9.84 6.32 -13.96
N VAL A 16 9.38 7.20 -13.09
CA VAL A 16 8.23 8.06 -13.35
C VAL A 16 8.67 9.13 -14.36
N GLU A 17 8.67 8.79 -15.67
CA GLU A 17 8.90 9.78 -16.73
C GLU A 17 7.84 10.87 -16.65
N ILE A 18 8.29 12.08 -16.36
CA ILE A 18 7.45 13.28 -16.26
C ILE A 18 7.02 13.71 -17.66
N ALA A 19 5.91 13.18 -18.15
CA ALA A 19 5.22 13.78 -19.28
C ALA A 19 4.46 15.02 -18.78
N PRO A 20 4.54 16.18 -19.46
CA PRO A 20 3.81 17.35 -19.02
C PRO A 20 2.30 17.10 -19.15
N TYR A 21 1.61 17.01 -18.03
CA TYR A 21 0.17 16.98 -17.98
C TYR A 21 -0.40 18.37 -18.33
N VAL A 22 -1.35 18.43 -19.24
CA VAL A 22 -2.13 19.60 -19.55
C VAL A 22 -3.52 19.39 -18.91
N PRO A 23 -3.87 20.07 -17.84
CA PRO A 23 -5.18 19.90 -17.22
C PRO A 23 -6.28 20.37 -18.18
N ASP A 24 -7.32 19.55 -18.33
CA ASP A 24 -8.56 19.98 -18.97
C ASP A 24 -9.24 21.01 -18.06
N SER A 25 -9.51 22.17 -18.58
CA SER A 25 -9.94 23.36 -17.85
C SER A 25 -11.45 23.37 -17.50
N SER A 26 -12.08 22.22 -17.37
CA SER A 26 -13.52 22.10 -17.15
C SER A 26 -13.91 21.17 -15.97
N GLY A 27 -13.45 21.45 -14.77
CA GLY A 27 -13.97 20.68 -13.64
C GLY A 27 -13.54 21.19 -12.28
N SER A 28 -14.30 22.08 -11.68
CA SER A 28 -14.21 22.31 -10.25
C SER A 28 -14.70 21.05 -9.53
N HIS A 29 -13.77 20.22 -9.04
CA HIS A 29 -14.08 19.13 -8.12
C HIS A 29 -14.43 19.72 -6.76
N VAL A 30 -15.72 20.03 -6.55
CA VAL A 30 -16.21 20.36 -5.21
C VAL A 30 -16.36 19.04 -4.46
N VAL A 31 -15.38 18.68 -3.64
CA VAL A 31 -15.53 17.63 -2.64
C VAL A 31 -16.47 18.18 -1.57
N VAL A 32 -17.73 17.77 -1.60
CA VAL A 32 -18.67 18.07 -0.50
C VAL A 32 -18.29 17.16 0.66
N GLN A 33 -17.52 17.69 1.62
CA GLN A 33 -17.19 16.98 2.85
C GLN A 33 -18.40 16.96 3.78
N ASP A 34 -18.92 15.77 4.09
CA ASP A 34 -19.77 15.58 5.28
C ASP A 34 -18.86 15.77 6.51
N PRO A 35 -19.31 16.43 7.60
CA PRO A 35 -18.52 16.57 8.83
C PRO A 35 -18.08 15.25 9.48
N LYS A 36 -18.61 14.12 9.03
CA LYS A 36 -18.24 12.77 9.44
C LYS A 36 -17.25 12.09 8.47
N ASP A 37 -17.00 12.72 7.33
CA ASP A 37 -16.04 12.18 6.37
C ASP A 37 -14.60 12.33 6.90
N PRO A 38 -13.73 11.36 6.65
CA PRO A 38 -12.31 11.54 6.92
C PRO A 38 -11.77 12.77 6.20
N ILE A 39 -10.98 13.57 6.91
CA ILE A 39 -10.31 14.73 6.31
C ILE A 39 -9.34 14.18 5.26
N ILE A 40 -9.55 14.56 4.00
CA ILE A 40 -8.63 14.27 2.91
C ILE A 40 -7.56 15.35 2.95
N PRO A 41 -6.29 15.05 3.30
CA PRO A 41 -5.24 16.05 3.24
C PRO A 41 -5.04 16.48 1.78
N GLU A 42 -4.69 17.74 1.56
CA GLU A 42 -4.30 18.20 0.22
C GLU A 42 -2.88 17.71 -0.08
N PRO A 43 -2.58 17.33 -1.34
CA PRO A 43 -1.23 16.97 -1.71
C PRO A 43 -0.28 18.14 -1.50
N THR A 44 0.88 17.86 -0.91
CA THR A 44 1.87 18.88 -0.51
C THR A 44 2.64 19.47 -1.68
N GLU A 45 2.60 18.87 -2.84
CA GLU A 45 3.28 19.32 -4.05
C GLU A 45 2.29 19.49 -5.21
N PRO A 46 2.45 20.50 -6.07
CA PRO A 46 1.57 20.70 -7.21
C PRO A 46 1.87 19.68 -8.33
N ASP A 47 1.05 18.71 -8.51
CA ASP A 47 0.18 18.43 -9.61
C ASP A 47 0.59 17.53 -10.73
N GLN A 48 1.53 16.65 -10.55
CA GLN A 48 1.56 15.50 -11.42
C GLN A 48 0.64 14.42 -10.83
N TYR A 49 -0.35 13.95 -11.62
CA TYR A 49 -1.31 12.92 -11.23
C TYR A 49 -2.29 13.30 -10.10
N VAL A 50 -2.65 14.58 -9.98
CA VAL A 50 -3.62 15.06 -8.98
C VAL A 50 -4.99 14.36 -9.14
N ASP A 51 -5.44 14.11 -10.36
CA ASP A 51 -6.70 13.40 -10.61
C ASP A 51 -6.63 11.94 -10.13
N LEU A 52 -5.48 11.29 -10.28
CA LEU A 52 -5.23 9.94 -9.75
C LEU A 52 -5.27 9.96 -8.23
N TRP A 53 -4.63 10.96 -7.61
CA TRP A 53 -4.63 11.13 -6.16
C TRP A 53 -6.06 11.26 -5.60
N TYR A 54 -6.88 12.17 -6.17
CA TYR A 54 -8.27 12.33 -5.75
C TYR A 54 -9.10 11.07 -5.99
N ALA A 55 -8.89 10.38 -7.10
CA ALA A 55 -9.60 9.15 -7.41
C ALA A 55 -9.29 8.06 -6.37
N MET A 56 -8.02 7.91 -5.97
CA MET A 56 -7.59 6.94 -4.95
C MET A 56 -8.10 7.29 -3.55
N MET A 57 -8.03 8.56 -3.17
CA MET A 57 -8.58 9.03 -1.88
C MET A 57 -10.10 8.83 -1.82
N ASN A 58 -10.82 9.14 -2.90
CA ASN A 58 -12.25 8.88 -2.99
C ASN A 58 -12.58 7.38 -2.93
N TYR A 59 -11.76 6.52 -3.55
CA TYR A 59 -11.91 5.08 -3.43
C TYR A 59 -11.77 4.63 -1.96
N ASN A 60 -10.74 5.07 -1.24
CA ASN A 60 -10.54 4.75 0.17
C ASN A 60 -11.73 5.18 1.03
N ARG A 61 -12.24 6.40 0.81
CA ARG A 61 -13.44 6.89 1.47
C ARG A 61 -14.66 6.02 1.15
N ASP A 62 -14.86 5.70 -0.11
CA ASP A 62 -16.02 4.94 -0.58
C ASP A 62 -16.09 3.54 0.00
N ILE A 63 -14.98 2.82 0.07
CA ILE A 63 -14.96 1.46 0.67
C ILE A 63 -15.19 1.52 2.18
N TYR A 64 -14.77 2.59 2.86
CA TYR A 64 -15.10 2.80 4.26
C TYR A 64 -16.59 3.06 4.47
N LEU A 65 -17.18 3.99 3.72
CA LEU A 65 -18.58 4.40 3.88
C LEU A 65 -19.58 3.33 3.41
N LYS A 66 -19.27 2.64 2.34
CA LYS A 66 -20.14 1.59 1.76
C LYS A 66 -19.91 0.21 2.36
N GLY A 67 -18.85 0.05 3.13
CA GLY A 67 -18.35 -1.21 3.61
C GLY A 67 -17.53 -1.96 2.56
N GLN A 68 -16.57 -2.74 3.03
CA GLN A 68 -15.74 -3.59 2.21
C GLN A 68 -16.57 -4.82 1.81
N GLN A 69 -16.87 -4.94 0.53
CA GLN A 69 -17.66 -6.04 -0.04
C GLN A 69 -16.72 -7.00 -0.77
N ASP A 70 -17.20 -8.21 -1.00
CA ASP A 70 -16.52 -9.23 -1.81
C ASP A 70 -15.13 -9.67 -1.30
N LEU A 71 -14.78 -9.38 -0.04
CA LEU A 71 -13.50 -9.80 0.55
C LEU A 71 -13.36 -11.31 0.72
N ASP A 72 -14.46 -12.06 0.65
CA ASP A 72 -14.51 -13.52 0.66
C ASP A 72 -14.35 -14.15 -0.73
N CYS A 73 -14.31 -13.32 -1.78
CA CYS A 73 -14.11 -13.76 -3.15
C CYS A 73 -12.63 -13.70 -3.53
N GLU A 74 -11.98 -14.85 -3.70
CA GLU A 74 -10.54 -14.94 -4.03
C GLU A 74 -10.17 -14.14 -5.28
N TYR A 75 -11.04 -14.13 -6.29
CA TYR A 75 -10.80 -13.40 -7.55
C TYR A 75 -10.98 -11.88 -7.43
N ALA A 76 -11.65 -11.39 -6.39
CA ALA A 76 -11.82 -9.96 -6.19
C ALA A 76 -10.49 -9.27 -5.88
N TYR A 77 -9.56 -9.96 -5.23
CA TYR A 77 -8.23 -9.43 -4.90
C TYR A 77 -7.32 -9.22 -6.10
N GLU A 78 -7.53 -9.98 -7.17
CA GLU A 78 -6.68 -9.95 -8.37
C GLU A 78 -6.97 -8.74 -9.27
N LYS A 79 -8.22 -8.25 -9.26
CA LYS A 79 -8.62 -7.17 -10.14
C LYS A 79 -8.12 -5.83 -9.62
N PRO A 80 -7.18 -5.14 -10.30
CA PRO A 80 -6.71 -3.83 -9.86
C PRO A 80 -7.88 -2.85 -9.68
N SER A 81 -7.86 -2.09 -8.58
CA SER A 81 -8.86 -1.05 -8.31
C SER A 81 -8.73 0.12 -9.27
N PHE A 82 -7.52 0.35 -9.78
CA PHE A 82 -7.20 1.40 -10.74
C PHE A 82 -6.32 0.86 -11.87
N LYS A 83 -6.53 1.45 -13.05
CA LYS A 83 -5.58 1.38 -14.15
C LYS A 83 -4.84 2.72 -14.15
N MET A 84 -3.66 2.77 -13.56
CA MET A 84 -2.87 4.00 -13.43
C MET A 84 -2.57 4.64 -14.78
N LYS A 85 -2.47 3.82 -15.82
CA LYS A 85 -2.34 4.25 -17.22
C LYS A 85 -3.48 5.15 -17.70
N ASP A 86 -4.71 4.97 -17.19
CA ASP A 86 -5.86 5.81 -17.53
C ASP A 86 -5.70 7.25 -16.99
N TYR A 87 -4.73 7.45 -16.10
CA TYR A 87 -4.34 8.73 -15.51
C TYR A 87 -2.95 9.21 -15.98
N GLY A 88 -2.41 8.59 -17.04
CA GLY A 88 -1.14 8.98 -17.63
C GLY A 88 0.11 8.41 -16.97
N LEU A 89 -0.04 7.52 -15.98
CA LEU A 89 1.07 6.83 -15.35
C LEU A 89 1.30 5.46 -16.02
N GLU A 90 2.37 5.34 -16.82
CA GLU A 90 2.68 4.11 -17.55
C GLU A 90 3.22 2.98 -16.63
N SER A 91 3.80 3.33 -15.47
CA SER A 91 4.27 2.35 -14.50
C SER A 91 3.11 1.57 -13.90
N GLU A 92 3.28 0.25 -13.73
CA GLU A 92 2.36 -0.59 -12.94
C GLU A 92 2.77 -0.66 -11.46
N VAL A 93 3.99 -0.20 -11.12
CA VAL A 93 4.43 -0.06 -9.74
C VAL A 93 3.79 1.19 -9.15
N PHE A 94 3.04 1.01 -8.07
CA PHE A 94 2.35 2.10 -7.37
C PHE A 94 3.21 2.74 -6.27
N ALA A 95 3.93 1.92 -5.53
CA ALA A 95 4.72 2.33 -4.38
C ALA A 95 5.88 1.35 -4.14
N VAL A 96 6.73 1.68 -3.17
CA VAL A 96 7.75 0.79 -2.64
C VAL A 96 7.50 0.59 -1.15
N ILE A 97 7.62 -0.66 -0.68
CA ILE A 97 7.67 -0.98 0.74
C ILE A 97 9.12 -1.17 1.16
N THR A 98 9.51 -0.51 2.25
CA THR A 98 10.81 -0.68 2.90
C THR A 98 10.60 -1.15 4.34
N ILE A 99 11.29 -2.22 4.72
CA ILE A 99 11.28 -2.77 6.09
C ILE A 99 12.73 -2.91 6.56
N PRO A 100 13.25 -1.90 7.28
CA PRO A 100 14.67 -1.85 7.65
C PRO A 100 15.16 -3.07 8.44
N SER A 101 14.37 -3.54 9.41
CA SER A 101 14.72 -4.71 10.24
C SER A 101 14.81 -6.03 9.46
N MET A 102 14.24 -6.07 8.25
CA MET A 102 14.34 -7.22 7.32
C MET A 102 15.33 -7.00 6.18
N GLU A 103 15.95 -5.83 6.09
CA GLU A 103 16.74 -5.40 4.92
C GLU A 103 15.93 -5.61 3.61
N LEU A 104 14.63 -5.32 3.66
CA LEU A 104 13.70 -5.53 2.56
C LEU A 104 13.31 -4.22 1.92
N GLU A 105 13.44 -4.18 0.60
CA GLU A 105 12.85 -3.15 -0.25
C GLU A 105 12.20 -3.85 -1.45
N MET A 106 10.94 -3.52 -1.75
CA MET A 106 10.16 -4.26 -2.75
C MET A 106 9.05 -3.40 -3.36
N PRO A 107 8.78 -3.49 -4.67
CA PRO A 107 7.69 -2.76 -5.30
C PRO A 107 6.32 -3.26 -4.82
N ILE A 108 5.36 -2.34 -4.77
CA ILE A 108 3.95 -2.61 -4.52
C ILE A 108 3.16 -2.34 -5.80
N TYR A 109 2.37 -3.31 -6.20
CA TYR A 109 1.42 -3.24 -7.30
C TYR A 109 -0.02 -3.13 -6.77
N LEU A 110 -0.94 -2.59 -7.57
CA LEU A 110 -2.36 -2.57 -7.24
C LEU A 110 -3.05 -3.82 -7.81
N GLY A 111 -3.68 -4.60 -6.93
CA GLY A 111 -4.31 -5.88 -7.26
C GLY A 111 -3.32 -7.05 -7.26
N ALA A 112 -3.70 -8.14 -6.61
CA ALA A 112 -2.85 -9.31 -6.40
C ALA A 112 -2.93 -10.30 -7.56
N THR A 113 -2.66 -9.83 -8.79
CA THR A 113 -2.55 -10.71 -9.96
C THR A 113 -1.37 -11.66 -9.81
N TYR A 114 -1.41 -12.77 -10.55
CA TYR A 114 -0.28 -13.71 -10.56
C TYR A 114 1.06 -13.02 -10.93
N GLN A 115 1.02 -12.10 -11.90
CA GLN A 115 2.22 -11.38 -12.33
C GLN A 115 2.72 -10.42 -11.26
N HIS A 116 1.82 -9.60 -10.69
CA HIS A 116 2.21 -8.67 -9.62
C HIS A 116 2.82 -9.38 -8.42
N MET A 117 2.20 -10.49 -8.01
CA MET A 117 2.72 -11.32 -6.92
C MET A 117 4.06 -11.98 -7.26
N ALA A 118 4.34 -12.25 -8.53
CA ALA A 118 5.63 -12.78 -8.97
C ALA A 118 6.73 -11.71 -9.03
N ASP A 119 6.36 -10.45 -9.20
CA ASP A 119 7.29 -9.32 -9.37
C ASP A 119 7.51 -8.52 -8.07
N GLY A 120 6.61 -8.63 -7.08
CA GLY A 120 6.73 -7.89 -5.82
C GLY A 120 5.63 -8.20 -4.81
N ALA A 121 5.26 -7.20 -4.03
CA ALA A 121 4.07 -7.21 -3.20
C ALA A 121 2.88 -6.61 -3.96
N ALA A 122 1.68 -6.95 -3.52
CA ALA A 122 0.47 -6.42 -4.13
C ALA A 122 -0.54 -5.96 -3.07
N GLN A 123 -1.10 -4.78 -3.26
CA GLN A 123 -2.26 -4.33 -2.50
C GLN A 123 -3.48 -5.18 -2.91
N LEU A 124 -4.17 -5.76 -1.95
CA LEU A 124 -5.40 -6.52 -2.19
C LEU A 124 -6.53 -5.56 -2.58
N SER A 125 -7.12 -5.77 -3.74
CA SER A 125 -8.32 -5.03 -4.15
C SER A 125 -9.43 -5.20 -3.11
N GLN A 126 -10.33 -4.24 -2.98
CA GLN A 126 -11.34 -4.16 -1.91
C GLN A 126 -10.78 -3.84 -0.51
N THR A 127 -9.48 -3.59 -0.39
CA THR A 127 -8.86 -2.96 0.78
C THR A 127 -8.38 -1.55 0.42
N SER A 128 -7.96 -0.75 1.40
CA SER A 128 -7.49 0.61 1.10
C SER A 128 -6.25 0.59 0.19
N ILE A 129 -6.11 1.61 -0.64
CA ILE A 129 -4.86 1.92 -1.31
C ILE A 129 -3.97 2.64 -0.29
N PRO A 130 -2.66 2.34 -0.22
CA PRO A 130 -1.76 2.92 0.78
C PRO A 130 -1.41 4.39 0.44
N MET A 131 -2.41 5.25 0.63
CA MET A 131 -2.38 6.71 0.44
C MET A 131 -2.39 7.46 1.76
N GLY A 132 -2.31 6.75 2.89
CA GLY A 132 -2.55 7.34 4.19
C GLY A 132 -4.02 7.66 4.47
N GLY A 133 -4.25 8.30 5.63
CA GLY A 133 -5.56 8.78 6.05
C GLY A 133 -6.28 7.87 7.04
N THR A 134 -6.98 8.49 7.97
CA THR A 134 -7.77 7.80 8.99
C THR A 134 -8.90 6.97 8.36
N ASN A 135 -9.29 5.88 9.01
CA ASN A 135 -10.26 4.90 8.52
C ASN A 135 -9.78 4.18 7.25
N THR A 136 -8.49 3.81 7.23
CA THR A 136 -7.90 3.00 6.19
C THR A 136 -7.25 1.74 6.75
N ASN A 137 -7.21 0.68 5.95
CA ASN A 137 -6.36 -0.48 6.14
C ASN A 137 -5.94 -0.99 4.75
N ALA A 138 -4.72 -0.68 4.35
CA ALA A 138 -4.17 -1.18 3.10
C ALA A 138 -3.53 -2.55 3.34
N VAL A 139 -4.09 -3.60 2.74
CA VAL A 139 -3.57 -4.97 2.89
C VAL A 139 -2.58 -5.26 1.77
N ILE A 140 -1.32 -5.45 2.14
CA ILE A 140 -0.21 -5.70 1.23
C ILE A 140 0.18 -7.19 1.31
N ALA A 141 -0.16 -7.93 0.28
CA ALA A 141 0.16 -9.35 0.17
C ALA A 141 1.53 -9.55 -0.48
N GLY A 142 2.27 -10.54 0.00
CA GLY A 142 3.54 -10.96 -0.58
C GLY A 142 3.78 -12.44 -0.37
N HIS A 143 4.50 -13.07 -1.30
CA HIS A 143 4.89 -14.47 -1.13
C HIS A 143 5.79 -14.66 0.10
N ARG A 144 5.66 -15.79 0.76
CA ARG A 144 6.60 -16.19 1.82
C ARG A 144 7.82 -16.92 1.22
N GLY A 145 8.53 -16.21 0.29
CA GLY A 145 9.60 -16.72 -0.55
C GLY A 145 9.09 -17.39 -1.83
N TRP A 146 9.59 -16.95 -2.98
CA TRP A 146 9.17 -17.42 -4.30
C TRP A 146 10.33 -17.27 -5.30
N GLY A 147 10.51 -18.25 -6.19
CA GLY A 147 11.44 -18.13 -7.31
C GLY A 147 12.91 -17.83 -6.96
N GLY A 148 13.32 -18.06 -5.70
CA GLY A 148 14.66 -17.71 -5.19
C GLY A 148 14.74 -16.35 -4.48
N ALA A 149 13.70 -15.50 -4.59
CA ALA A 149 13.60 -14.24 -3.88
C ALA A 149 12.97 -14.41 -2.49
N SER A 150 13.35 -13.58 -1.55
CA SER A 150 12.93 -13.69 -0.15
C SER A 150 11.51 -13.19 0.08
N TYR A 151 11.10 -12.09 -0.57
CA TYR A 151 9.80 -11.45 -0.29
C TYR A 151 9.53 -11.36 1.23
N PHE A 152 8.37 -11.78 1.70
CA PHE A 152 8.01 -11.86 3.12
C PHE A 152 8.46 -13.16 3.80
N ARG A 153 9.52 -13.81 3.33
CA ARG A 153 10.03 -15.06 3.92
C ARG A 153 10.31 -14.95 5.40
N TYR A 154 10.90 -13.83 5.80
CA TYR A 154 11.36 -13.57 7.16
C TYR A 154 10.45 -12.64 7.97
N ILE A 155 9.22 -12.47 7.52
CA ILE A 155 8.23 -11.57 8.17
C ILE A 155 7.95 -11.93 9.64
N ASP A 156 8.20 -13.18 10.03
CA ASP A 156 8.07 -13.66 11.41
C ASP A 156 9.22 -13.21 12.34
N GLN A 157 10.19 -12.47 11.82
CA GLN A 157 11.22 -11.78 12.62
C GLN A 157 10.73 -10.41 13.11
N LEU A 158 9.70 -9.85 12.50
CA LEU A 158 9.12 -8.56 12.90
C LEU A 158 8.54 -8.65 14.31
N GLN A 159 8.71 -7.56 15.05
CA GLN A 159 8.22 -7.38 16.40
C GLN A 159 7.46 -6.06 16.53
N PRO A 160 6.53 -5.92 17.50
CA PRO A 160 5.92 -4.63 17.80
C PRO A 160 6.99 -3.54 18.01
N GLY A 161 6.80 -2.40 17.33
CA GLY A 161 7.74 -1.29 17.30
C GLY A 161 8.70 -1.29 16.10
N ASP A 162 8.77 -2.38 15.30
CA ASP A 162 9.53 -2.37 14.04
C ASP A 162 8.87 -1.44 13.01
N GLU A 163 9.69 -0.72 12.27
CA GLU A 163 9.23 0.26 11.29
C GLU A 163 8.93 -0.40 9.94
N VAL A 164 7.87 0.08 9.29
CA VAL A 164 7.50 -0.22 7.91
C VAL A 164 7.21 1.08 7.19
N ILE A 165 7.86 1.30 6.05
CA ILE A 165 7.78 2.53 5.28
C ILE A 165 7.14 2.23 3.93
N ILE A 166 6.19 3.07 3.52
CA ILE A 166 5.59 3.03 2.17
C ILE A 166 5.92 4.34 1.48
N THR A 167 6.70 4.27 0.40
CA THR A 167 6.99 5.43 -0.45
C THR A 167 6.11 5.33 -1.70
N ASN A 168 5.14 6.23 -1.82
CA ASN A 168 4.28 6.34 -3.00
C ASN A 168 4.67 7.56 -3.85
N LEU A 169 3.85 7.92 -4.84
CA LEU A 169 4.13 9.05 -5.75
C LEU A 169 4.16 10.43 -5.07
N TRP A 170 3.56 10.56 -3.91
CA TRP A 170 3.31 11.86 -3.27
C TRP A 170 4.00 12.01 -1.92
N GLU A 171 4.21 10.90 -1.21
CA GLU A 171 4.70 10.97 0.16
C GLU A 171 5.36 9.67 0.63
N GLU A 172 6.08 9.78 1.72
CA GLU A 172 6.62 8.67 2.48
C GLU A 172 5.79 8.51 3.76
N LEU A 173 5.22 7.32 3.92
CA LEU A 173 4.30 6.99 5.00
C LEU A 173 4.99 6.03 5.96
N HIS A 174 5.16 6.45 7.20
CA HIS A 174 5.82 5.66 8.25
C HIS A 174 4.79 4.98 9.14
N TYR A 175 4.99 3.70 9.37
CA TYR A 175 4.16 2.86 10.23
C TYR A 175 5.03 2.07 11.18
N GLU A 176 4.51 1.71 12.34
CA GLU A 176 5.15 0.76 13.24
C GLU A 176 4.29 -0.49 13.42
N VAL A 177 4.93 -1.64 13.57
CA VAL A 177 4.24 -2.89 13.87
C VAL A 177 3.55 -2.76 15.21
N SER A 178 2.21 -2.87 15.21
CA SER A 178 1.38 -2.80 16.41
C SER A 178 0.90 -4.17 16.89
N GLU A 179 0.62 -5.09 15.94
CA GLU A 179 0.05 -6.40 16.27
C GLU A 179 0.45 -7.45 15.24
N ILE A 180 0.60 -8.70 15.69
CA ILE A 180 0.88 -9.86 14.84
C ILE A 180 -0.19 -10.93 15.09
N GLN A 181 -0.77 -11.47 14.01
CA GLN A 181 -1.81 -12.49 14.08
C GLN A 181 -1.54 -13.65 13.12
N ILE A 182 -1.96 -14.86 13.51
CA ILE A 182 -2.08 -16.01 12.60
C ILE A 182 -3.55 -16.34 12.49
N ILE A 183 -4.07 -16.31 11.26
CA ILE A 183 -5.49 -16.48 10.99
C ILE A 183 -5.75 -17.61 9.98
N GLN A 184 -6.99 -18.07 9.91
CA GLN A 184 -7.44 -18.92 8.81
C GLN A 184 -7.69 -18.07 7.55
N PRO A 185 -7.57 -18.65 6.35
CA PRO A 185 -7.77 -17.89 5.10
C PRO A 185 -9.14 -17.24 4.93
N ASN A 186 -10.15 -17.74 5.63
CA ASN A 186 -11.53 -17.25 5.58
C ASN A 186 -11.89 -16.26 6.70
N GLU A 187 -10.95 -15.90 7.58
CA GLU A 187 -11.17 -14.91 8.64
C GLU A 187 -10.93 -13.48 8.10
N VAL A 188 -11.72 -13.10 7.10
CA VAL A 188 -11.58 -11.81 6.38
C VAL A 188 -11.86 -10.60 7.26
N GLU A 189 -12.60 -10.77 8.35
CA GLU A 189 -12.87 -9.71 9.33
C GLU A 189 -11.61 -9.18 10.01
N LYS A 190 -10.51 -9.93 9.95
CA LYS A 190 -9.22 -9.53 10.51
C LYS A 190 -8.46 -8.49 9.67
N ILE A 191 -8.86 -8.32 8.43
CA ILE A 191 -8.24 -7.37 7.49
C ILE A 191 -9.16 -6.19 7.14
N LEU A 192 -10.30 -6.07 7.81
CA LEU A 192 -11.22 -4.95 7.60
C LEU A 192 -10.63 -3.62 8.10
N ILE A 193 -11.16 -2.53 7.56
CA ILE A 193 -10.91 -1.18 8.07
C ILE A 193 -11.41 -1.08 9.51
N GLN A 194 -10.57 -0.53 10.39
CA GLN A 194 -10.90 -0.28 11.78
C GLN A 194 -11.17 1.22 11.96
N PRO A 195 -12.38 1.61 12.38
CA PRO A 195 -12.73 3.02 12.54
C PRO A 195 -11.76 3.77 13.46
N GLY A 196 -11.34 4.96 13.03
CA GLY A 196 -10.44 5.82 13.78
C GLY A 196 -8.96 5.50 13.63
N ARG A 197 -8.59 4.44 12.89
CA ARG A 197 -7.19 4.03 12.71
C ARG A 197 -6.73 4.22 11.26
N GLU A 198 -5.45 4.44 11.09
CA GLU A 198 -4.75 4.39 9.81
C GLU A 198 -3.78 3.21 9.84
N LEU A 199 -4.09 2.17 9.06
CA LEU A 199 -3.38 0.90 9.12
C LEU A 199 -2.84 0.49 7.74
N ILE A 200 -1.72 -0.24 7.79
CA ILE A 200 -1.36 -1.20 6.75
C ILE A 200 -1.28 -2.59 7.39
N THR A 201 -1.66 -3.61 6.63
CA THR A 201 -1.56 -5.00 7.06
C THR A 201 -0.72 -5.79 6.06
N LEU A 202 0.44 -6.26 6.48
CA LEU A 202 1.25 -7.16 5.67
C LEU A 202 0.69 -8.58 5.80
N LEU A 203 0.46 -9.24 4.66
CA LEU A 203 -0.16 -10.56 4.61
C LEU A 203 0.70 -11.55 3.84
N THR A 204 0.93 -12.71 4.41
CA THR A 204 1.61 -13.82 3.71
C THR A 204 1.10 -15.18 4.14
N CYS A 205 1.49 -16.22 3.41
CA CYS A 205 1.16 -17.60 3.74
C CYS A 205 1.88 -18.08 5.01
N HIS A 206 1.19 -18.89 5.83
CA HIS A 206 1.74 -19.50 7.04
C HIS A 206 1.32 -20.97 7.18
N PRO A 207 2.17 -21.86 7.79
CA PRO A 207 3.64 -21.72 7.97
C PRO A 207 4.39 -21.63 6.63
N TYR A 208 5.67 -21.27 6.70
CA TYR A 208 6.54 -21.32 5.51
C TYR A 208 6.48 -22.70 4.84
N ALA A 209 6.44 -22.74 3.52
CA ALA A 209 6.35 -23.95 2.69
C ALA A 209 5.16 -24.89 2.99
N SER A 210 4.10 -24.41 3.62
CA SER A 210 2.91 -25.23 3.97
C SER A 210 1.84 -25.32 2.90
N GLY A 211 1.99 -24.60 1.78
CA GLY A 211 0.94 -24.43 0.77
C GLY A 211 -0.17 -23.46 1.22
N GLY A 212 0.10 -22.60 2.21
CA GLY A 212 -0.82 -21.52 2.59
C GLY A 212 -2.02 -21.96 3.44
N ARG A 213 -1.82 -22.88 4.38
CA ARG A 213 -2.88 -23.36 5.27
C ARG A 213 -3.48 -22.26 6.14
N GLN A 214 -2.65 -21.32 6.54
CA GLN A 214 -2.99 -20.15 7.35
C GLN A 214 -2.42 -18.88 6.71
N ARG A 215 -2.74 -17.72 7.29
CA ARG A 215 -2.15 -16.44 6.93
C ARG A 215 -1.43 -15.85 8.15
N TYR A 216 -0.29 -15.24 7.89
CA TYR A 216 0.45 -14.45 8.85
C TYR A 216 0.18 -12.99 8.55
N LEU A 217 -0.34 -12.27 9.53
CA LEU A 217 -0.62 -10.85 9.46
C LEU A 217 0.34 -10.09 10.36
N VAL A 218 0.90 -9.01 9.83
CA VAL A 218 1.58 -7.98 10.60
C VAL A 218 0.79 -6.70 10.40
N ILE A 219 0.12 -6.25 11.45
CA ILE A 219 -0.68 -5.03 11.45
C ILE A 219 0.20 -3.90 11.93
N CYS A 220 0.31 -2.86 11.10
CA CYS A 220 1.13 -1.69 11.39
C CYS A 220 0.24 -0.46 11.44
N GLU A 221 0.50 0.43 12.41
CA GLU A 221 -0.24 1.66 12.63
C GLU A 221 0.60 2.87 12.26
N ARG A 222 -0.03 3.89 11.69
CA ARG A 222 0.64 5.11 11.26
C ARG A 222 1.34 5.80 12.43
N ILE A 223 2.61 6.17 12.25
CA ILE A 223 3.34 7.04 13.14
C ILE A 223 3.57 8.40 12.49
N PRO A 224 3.49 9.51 13.23
CA PRO A 224 3.90 10.80 12.70
C PRO A 224 5.39 10.75 12.35
N TYR A 225 5.73 11.07 11.11
CA TYR A 225 7.12 11.26 10.70
C TYR A 225 7.43 12.74 10.69
N GLU A 226 8.40 13.14 11.51
CA GLU A 226 9.02 14.46 11.44
C GLU A 226 10.41 14.27 10.80
N PRO A 227 10.62 14.71 9.55
CA PRO A 227 11.95 14.62 8.95
C PRO A 227 12.95 15.37 9.82
N ASP A 228 14.08 14.75 10.09
CA ASP A 228 15.13 15.32 10.94
C ASP A 228 15.44 16.77 10.56
N SER A 229 15.25 17.67 11.50
CA SER A 229 15.50 19.11 11.36
C SER A 229 17.01 19.46 11.25
N GLU A 230 17.90 18.48 11.05
CA GLU A 230 19.35 18.66 11.05
C GLU A 230 19.94 19.23 9.74
N PHE A 231 19.13 19.48 8.70
CA PHE A 231 19.64 20.12 7.47
C PHE A 231 19.53 21.65 7.44
N ASN A 232 19.33 22.31 8.59
CA ASN A 232 19.54 23.75 8.71
C ASN A 232 20.95 24.03 9.23
N HIS A 233 21.95 23.86 8.39
CA HIS A 233 23.24 24.55 8.61
C HIS A 233 23.27 25.86 7.81
N PRO A 234 23.67 26.98 8.50
CA PRO A 234 23.71 28.32 7.94
C PRO A 234 24.79 28.49 6.85
#